data_25d6d2ba16327fd0dc9d9c247e69555d
#
_entry.id   25d6d2ba16327fd0dc9d9c247e69555d
#
_cell.length_a   1.000
_cell.length_b   1.000
_cell.length_c   1.000
_cell.angle_alpha   90.00
_cell.angle_beta   90.00
_cell.angle_gamma   90.00
#
_symmetry.space_group_name_H-M   'P 1'
#
loop_
_entity.id
_entity.type
_entity.pdbx_description
1 polymer ?
#
loop_
_entity_poly.entity_id
_entity_poly.type
_entity_poly.pdbx_seq_one_letter_code
_entity_poly.pdbx_strand_id
1 'polypeptide(L)'
;MEHKLEMVTKRIDALLEAKELVLVAIDGPCTSGKTTLANALAQRYDCNVFHMDDFFLRPEQRTQERFAQVGGNVDYERFSEAVLRPLQAGEAFSYCPFDCATFTLAQPVAVAPKKLNIIEGTYCNHPYFGTPYDLKVF
;
A
#
# COMPACT_ATOMS: atom_id res chain seq x y z
N MET A 1 6.70 12.71 -15.49
CA MET A 1 6.12 11.37 -15.23
C MET A 1 6.90 10.26 -15.93
N GLU A 2 7.12 10.38 -17.24
CA GLU A 2 7.78 9.32 -18.01
C GLU A 2 9.18 8.98 -17.52
N HIS A 3 9.98 10.00 -17.20
CA HIS A 3 11.34 9.78 -16.69
C HIS A 3 11.32 9.03 -15.36
N LYS A 4 10.42 9.43 -14.45
CA LYS A 4 10.25 8.76 -13.15
C LYS A 4 9.77 7.32 -13.35
N LEU A 5 8.83 7.12 -14.27
CA LEU A 5 8.32 5.79 -14.59
C LEU A 5 9.44 4.88 -15.09
N GLU A 6 10.31 5.38 -15.99
CA GLU A 6 11.44 4.60 -16.49
C GLU A 6 12.41 4.21 -15.38
N MET A 7 12.75 5.13 -14.49
CA MET A 7 13.64 4.84 -13.36
C MET A 7 13.06 3.77 -12.44
N VAL A 8 11.77 3.90 -12.14
CA VAL A 8 11.08 2.95 -11.25
C VAL A 8 10.99 1.57 -11.90
N THR A 9 10.62 1.51 -13.19
CA THR A 9 10.51 0.22 -13.90
C THR A 9 11.85 -0.51 -13.99
N LYS A 10 12.95 0.19 -14.22
CA LYS A 10 14.28 -0.43 -14.23
C LYS A 10 14.60 -1.09 -12.90
N ARG A 11 14.27 -0.42 -11.79
CA ARG A 11 14.52 -0.96 -10.46
C ARG A 11 13.60 -2.14 -10.15
N ILE A 12 12.34 -2.05 -10.54
CA ILE A 12 11.38 -3.15 -10.37
C ILE A 12 11.83 -4.37 -11.18
N ASP A 13 12.23 -4.19 -12.43
CA ASP A 13 12.69 -5.29 -13.27
C ASP A 13 13.88 -6.02 -12.65
N ALA A 14 14.84 -5.26 -12.10
CA ALA A 14 15.98 -5.84 -11.42
C ALA A 14 15.58 -6.63 -10.17
N LEU A 15 14.64 -6.10 -9.38
CA LEU A 15 14.14 -6.78 -8.19
C LEU A 15 13.37 -8.06 -8.55
N LEU A 16 12.57 -8.03 -9.60
CA LEU A 16 11.80 -9.20 -10.06
C LEU A 16 12.71 -10.34 -10.51
N GLU A 17 13.89 -10.02 -11.04
CA GLU A 17 14.89 -11.04 -11.38
C GLU A 17 15.58 -11.62 -10.15
N ALA A 18 15.74 -10.80 -9.10
CA ALA A 18 16.54 -11.18 -7.93
C ALA A 18 15.71 -11.83 -6.81
N LYS A 19 14.39 -11.56 -6.75
CA LYS A 19 13.54 -11.94 -5.62
C LYS A 19 12.26 -12.61 -6.10
N GLU A 20 11.74 -13.52 -5.26
CA GLU A 20 10.45 -14.19 -5.52
C GLU A 20 9.25 -13.34 -5.10
N LEU A 21 9.45 -12.39 -4.19
CA LEU A 21 8.41 -11.49 -3.70
C LEU A 21 8.99 -10.08 -3.62
N VAL A 22 8.31 -9.13 -4.28
CA VAL A 22 8.74 -7.74 -4.35
C VAL A 22 7.62 -6.85 -3.83
N LEU A 23 7.93 -6.02 -2.83
CA LEU A 23 7.03 -5.00 -2.29
C LEU A 23 7.59 -3.61 -2.59
N VAL A 24 6.76 -2.78 -3.22
CA VAL A 24 7.10 -1.41 -3.61
C VAL A 24 6.16 -0.45 -2.90
N ALA A 25 6.71 0.56 -2.25
CA ALA A 25 5.93 1.64 -1.64
C ALA A 25 6.05 2.91 -2.48
N ILE A 26 4.91 3.55 -2.75
CA ILE A 26 4.85 4.86 -3.39
C ILE A 26 4.22 5.82 -2.40
N ASP A 27 5.04 6.65 -1.76
CA ASP A 27 4.63 7.58 -0.72
C ASP A 27 4.70 9.02 -1.24
N GLY A 28 4.01 9.91 -0.56
CA GLY A 28 4.03 11.33 -0.87
C GLY A 28 2.69 11.98 -0.54
N PRO A 29 2.64 13.33 -0.61
CA PRO A 29 1.38 14.04 -0.39
C PRO A 29 0.35 13.72 -1.47
N CYS A 30 -0.92 13.99 -1.20
CA CYS A 30 -2.03 13.66 -2.09
C CYS A 30 -1.87 14.21 -3.52
N THR A 31 -1.13 15.30 -3.67
CA THR A 31 -0.93 15.96 -4.96
C THR A 31 0.32 15.51 -5.72
N SER A 32 1.00 14.47 -5.25
CA SER A 32 2.30 14.05 -5.79
C SER A 32 2.22 13.19 -7.06
N GLY A 33 1.01 12.80 -7.50
CA GLY A 33 0.84 11.94 -8.66
C GLY A 33 1.09 10.46 -8.39
N LYS A 34 1.11 10.04 -7.11
CA LYS A 34 1.39 8.65 -6.74
C LYS A 34 0.36 7.67 -7.29
N THR A 35 -0.92 8.04 -7.34
CA THR A 35 -1.97 7.20 -7.91
C THR A 35 -1.75 7.02 -9.42
N THR A 36 -1.36 8.06 -10.12
CA THR A 36 -1.05 8.00 -11.55
C THR A 36 0.13 7.05 -11.81
N LEU A 37 1.17 7.13 -10.98
CA LEU A 37 2.32 6.24 -11.10
C LEU A 37 1.91 4.78 -10.82
N ALA A 38 1.14 4.54 -9.76
CA ALA A 38 0.67 3.20 -9.42
C ALA A 38 -0.17 2.60 -10.56
N ASN A 39 -1.07 3.39 -11.15
CA ASN A 39 -1.89 2.94 -12.27
C ASN A 39 -1.05 2.61 -13.51
N ALA A 40 -0.03 3.42 -13.81
CA ALA A 40 0.88 3.16 -14.92
C ALA A 40 1.64 1.84 -14.73
N LEU A 41 2.10 1.58 -13.50
CA LEU A 41 2.77 0.32 -13.17
C LEU A 41 1.81 -0.88 -13.25
N ALA A 42 0.57 -0.71 -12.82
CA ALA A 42 -0.44 -1.77 -12.88
C ALA A 42 -0.78 -2.17 -14.33
N GLN A 43 -0.65 -1.25 -15.28
CA GLN A 43 -0.84 -1.55 -16.69
C GLN A 43 0.35 -2.30 -17.29
N ARG A 44 1.52 -2.14 -16.68
CA ARG A 44 2.79 -2.67 -17.18
C ARG A 44 3.12 -4.06 -16.64
N TYR A 45 2.68 -4.34 -15.41
CA TYR A 45 2.99 -5.57 -14.69
C TYR A 45 1.72 -6.27 -14.23
N ASP A 46 1.79 -7.58 -14.15
CA ASP A 46 0.79 -8.35 -13.41
C ASP A 46 1.11 -8.22 -11.92
N CYS A 47 0.40 -7.35 -11.24
CA CYS A 47 0.70 -7.00 -9.85
C CYS A 47 -0.56 -6.70 -9.05
N ASN A 48 -0.42 -6.74 -7.72
CA ASN A 48 -1.44 -6.23 -6.82
C ASN A 48 -1.13 -4.76 -6.48
N VAL A 49 -2.16 -3.94 -6.36
CA VAL A 49 -2.03 -2.54 -5.92
C VAL A 49 -2.96 -2.34 -4.73
N PHE A 50 -2.40 -1.79 -3.65
CA PHE A 50 -3.14 -1.47 -2.43
C PHE A 50 -3.06 0.03 -2.18
N HIS A 51 -4.18 0.61 -1.74
CA HIS A 51 -4.29 2.05 -1.49
C HIS A 51 -4.44 2.28 0.01
N MET A 52 -3.57 3.12 0.58
CA MET A 52 -3.66 3.47 2.00
C MET A 52 -4.97 4.16 2.35
N ASP A 53 -5.63 4.79 1.37
CA ASP A 53 -6.95 5.41 1.54
C ASP A 53 -8.03 4.39 1.94
N ASP A 54 -7.83 3.11 1.66
CA ASP A 54 -8.74 2.04 2.08
C ASP A 54 -8.60 1.69 3.57
N PHE A 55 -7.66 2.31 4.27
CA PHE A 55 -7.30 1.98 5.65
C PHE A 55 -7.38 3.19 6.59
N PHE A 56 -8.42 4.03 6.44
CA PHE A 56 -8.70 5.08 7.41
C PHE A 56 -9.26 4.47 8.70
N LEU A 57 -9.14 5.22 9.80
CA LEU A 57 -9.63 4.78 11.11
C LEU A 57 -11.13 4.58 11.10
N ARG A 58 -11.58 3.50 11.75
CA ARG A 58 -12.98 3.31 12.08
C ARG A 58 -13.39 4.32 13.16
N PRO A 59 -14.69 4.67 13.28
CA PRO A 59 -15.14 5.68 14.25
C PRO A 59 -14.67 5.42 15.68
N GLU A 60 -14.65 4.19 16.14
CA GLU A 60 -14.24 3.82 17.50
C GLU A 60 -12.75 4.04 17.76
N GLN A 61 -11.94 4.19 16.71
CA GLN A 61 -10.50 4.46 16.83
C GLN A 61 -10.15 5.94 16.79
N ARG A 62 -11.12 6.83 16.54
CA ARG A 62 -10.90 8.27 16.31
C ARG A 62 -10.86 9.01 17.62
N THR A 63 -9.69 9.05 18.26
CA THR A 63 -9.43 9.78 19.51
C THR A 63 -8.46 10.93 19.28
N GLN A 64 -8.41 11.88 20.21
CA GLN A 64 -7.47 13.00 20.14
C GLN A 64 -6.02 12.51 20.20
N GLU A 65 -5.74 11.54 21.06
CA GLU A 65 -4.42 10.93 21.18
C GLU A 65 -4.00 10.29 19.87
N ARG A 66 -4.90 9.58 19.21
CA ARG A 66 -4.61 8.92 17.93
C ARG A 66 -4.32 9.95 16.85
N PHE A 67 -5.13 11.01 16.74
CA PHE A 67 -4.92 12.04 15.73
C PHE A 67 -3.69 12.90 15.99
N ALA A 68 -3.17 12.91 17.22
CA ALA A 68 -1.93 13.60 17.55
C ALA A 68 -0.70 12.86 17.02
N GLN A 69 -0.81 11.57 16.68
CA GLN A 69 0.29 10.80 16.11
C GLN A 69 0.53 11.18 14.64
N VAL A 70 1.77 11.13 14.19
CA VAL A 70 2.09 11.25 12.77
C VAL A 70 1.50 10.04 12.05
N GLY A 71 0.64 10.29 11.05
CA GLY A 71 -0.06 9.20 10.35
C GLY A 71 -1.13 8.51 11.18
N GLY A 72 -1.60 9.14 12.27
CA GLY A 72 -2.59 8.55 13.16
C GLY A 72 -3.99 8.41 12.56
N ASN A 73 -4.26 9.08 11.43
CA ASN A 73 -5.53 8.93 10.71
C ASN A 73 -5.61 7.63 9.90
N VAL A 74 -4.50 6.89 9.79
CA VAL A 74 -4.43 5.61 9.09
C VAL A 74 -4.52 4.48 10.10
N ASP A 75 -5.30 3.46 9.79
CA ASP A 75 -5.40 2.23 10.58
C ASP A 75 -4.21 1.32 10.26
N TYR A 76 -3.02 1.72 10.73
CA TYR A 76 -1.79 0.99 10.43
C TYR A 76 -1.78 -0.42 11.03
N GLU A 77 -2.45 -0.62 12.15
CA GLU A 77 -2.56 -1.95 12.77
C GLU A 77 -3.32 -2.90 11.85
N ARG A 78 -4.47 -2.47 11.31
CA ARG A 78 -5.29 -3.28 10.41
C ARG A 78 -4.57 -3.55 9.10
N PHE A 79 -3.88 -2.54 8.55
CA PHE A 79 -3.10 -2.72 7.31
C PHE A 79 -1.98 -3.74 7.51
N SER A 80 -1.28 -3.66 8.62
CA SER A 80 -0.19 -4.60 8.93
C SER A 80 -0.70 -6.03 9.06
N GLU A 81 -1.79 -6.25 9.80
CA GLU A 81 -2.34 -7.59 10.05
C GLU A 81 -3.06 -8.16 8.83
N ALA A 82 -3.86 -7.33 8.14
CA ALA A 82 -4.72 -7.80 7.07
C ALA A 82 -4.04 -7.85 5.70
N VAL A 83 -3.01 -7.05 5.47
CA VAL A 83 -2.35 -6.94 4.17
C VAL A 83 -0.88 -7.33 4.23
N LEU A 84 -0.05 -6.62 5.02
CA LEU A 84 1.40 -6.85 5.00
C LEU A 84 1.79 -8.24 5.43
N ARG A 85 1.20 -8.75 6.48
CA ARG A 85 1.53 -10.07 7.02
C ARG A 85 1.25 -11.19 6.00
N PRO A 86 0.04 -11.29 5.42
CA PRO A 86 -0.21 -12.30 4.40
C PRO A 86 0.58 -12.08 3.11
N LEU A 87 0.86 -10.84 2.71
CA LEU A 87 1.73 -10.57 1.56
C LEU A 87 3.13 -11.15 1.77
N GLN A 88 3.71 -10.91 2.93
CA GLN A 88 5.05 -11.40 3.26
C GLN A 88 5.09 -12.92 3.35
N ALA A 89 3.97 -13.55 3.70
CA ALA A 89 3.84 -15.01 3.73
C ALA A 89 3.60 -15.61 2.35
N GLY A 90 3.30 -14.80 1.33
CA GLY A 90 2.99 -15.29 -0.02
C GLY A 90 1.66 -16.00 -0.13
N GLU A 91 0.70 -15.69 0.75
CA GLU A 91 -0.59 -16.35 0.82
C GLU A 91 -1.70 -15.55 0.15
N ALA A 92 -2.75 -16.24 -0.32
CA ALA A 92 -3.98 -15.59 -0.72
C ALA A 92 -4.71 -15.07 0.54
N PHE A 93 -5.36 -13.93 0.42
CA PHE A 93 -6.07 -13.34 1.55
C PHE A 93 -7.21 -12.43 1.06
N SER A 94 -7.98 -11.92 2.02
CA SER A 94 -9.00 -10.90 1.76
C SER A 94 -8.86 -9.79 2.78
N TYR A 95 -9.25 -8.58 2.41
CA TYR A 95 -9.31 -7.45 3.32
C TYR A 95 -10.56 -6.63 3.03
N CYS A 96 -11.03 -5.89 4.05
CA CYS A 96 -12.20 -5.04 3.93
C CYS A 96 -11.74 -3.58 3.90
N PRO A 97 -11.84 -2.88 2.74
CA PRO A 97 -11.51 -1.46 2.70
C PRO A 97 -12.50 -0.64 3.52
N PHE A 98 -12.05 0.50 4.05
CA PHE A 98 -12.91 1.42 4.78
C PHE A 98 -13.69 2.28 3.81
N ASP A 99 -15.02 2.30 3.95
CA ASP A 99 -15.91 3.10 3.12
C ASP A 99 -16.18 4.44 3.81
N CYS A 100 -15.61 5.51 3.28
CA CYS A 100 -15.77 6.85 3.84
C CYS A 100 -17.19 7.40 3.72
N ALA A 101 -18.00 6.88 2.79
CA ALA A 101 -19.38 7.32 2.62
C ALA A 101 -20.28 6.81 3.76
N THR A 102 -20.03 5.59 4.22
CA THR A 102 -20.84 4.95 5.28
C THR A 102 -20.14 4.91 6.64
N PHE A 103 -18.85 5.26 6.71
CA PHE A 103 -18.00 5.14 7.90
C PHE A 103 -17.94 3.71 8.42
N THR A 104 -18.02 2.73 7.54
CA THR A 104 -17.96 1.30 7.90
C THR A 104 -16.97 0.58 6.97
N LEU A 105 -16.65 -0.65 7.33
CA LEU A 105 -15.85 -1.51 6.46
C LEU A 105 -16.73 -2.01 5.31
N ALA A 106 -16.19 -1.96 4.09
CA ALA A 106 -16.87 -2.44 2.90
C ALA A 106 -16.76 -3.98 2.78
N GLN A 107 -17.34 -4.52 1.73
CA GLN A 107 -17.27 -5.96 1.43
C GLN A 107 -15.83 -6.42 1.26
N PRO A 108 -15.50 -7.66 1.63
CA PRO A 108 -14.15 -8.19 1.47
C PRO A 108 -13.70 -8.18 0.00
N VAL A 109 -12.44 -7.79 -0.21
CA VAL A 109 -11.77 -7.85 -1.50
C VAL A 109 -10.78 -9.01 -1.46
N ALA A 110 -10.95 -9.97 -2.36
CA ALA A 110 -10.05 -11.12 -2.44
C ALA A 110 -8.78 -10.76 -3.19
N VAL A 111 -7.64 -11.22 -2.67
CA VAL A 111 -6.32 -10.97 -3.24
C VAL A 111 -5.63 -12.30 -3.52
N ALA A 112 -5.23 -12.53 -4.76
CA ALA A 112 -4.43 -13.68 -5.15
C ALA A 112 -2.93 -13.34 -5.00
N PRO A 113 -2.09 -14.32 -4.62
CA PRO A 113 -0.65 -14.08 -4.53
C PRO A 113 -0.07 -13.67 -5.89
N LYS A 114 0.77 -12.64 -5.89
CA LYS A 114 1.52 -12.20 -7.06
C LYS A 114 2.93 -11.83 -6.65
N LYS A 115 3.85 -11.92 -7.58
CA LYS A 115 5.25 -11.63 -7.31
C LYS A 115 5.48 -10.17 -6.97
N LEU A 116 4.78 -9.24 -7.65
CA LEU A 116 4.90 -7.80 -7.43
C LEU A 116 3.67 -7.26 -6.73
N ASN A 117 3.89 -6.50 -5.66
CA ASN A 117 2.84 -5.87 -4.87
C ASN A 117 3.21 -4.42 -4.62
N ILE A 118 2.31 -3.50 -4.95
CA ILE A 118 2.54 -2.06 -4.86
C ILE A 118 1.58 -1.48 -3.82
N ILE A 119 2.13 -0.73 -2.87
CA ILE A 119 1.36 -0.02 -1.86
C ILE A 119 1.55 1.48 -2.13
N GLU A 120 0.46 2.20 -2.40
CA GLU A 120 0.52 3.62 -2.64
C GLU A 120 -0.32 4.39 -1.63
N GLY A 121 0.16 5.56 -1.28
CA GLY A 121 -0.59 6.47 -0.43
C GLY A 121 0.27 7.17 0.61
N THR A 122 -0.27 8.22 1.20
CA THR A 122 0.36 8.94 2.30
C THR A 122 0.49 8.01 3.50
N TYR A 123 1.67 8.01 4.13
CA TYR A 123 2.01 7.17 5.28
C TYR A 123 2.16 5.67 4.98
N CYS A 124 2.31 5.25 3.73
CA CYS A 124 2.58 3.84 3.44
C CYS A 124 3.94 3.39 4.00
N ASN A 125 4.83 4.33 4.33
CA ASN A 125 6.10 4.08 5.01
C ASN A 125 6.04 4.33 6.53
N HIS A 126 4.86 4.25 7.14
CA HIS A 126 4.70 4.49 8.58
C HIS A 126 5.65 3.61 9.39
N PRO A 127 6.30 4.17 10.45
CA PRO A 127 7.27 3.41 11.24
C PRO A 127 6.75 2.11 11.84
N TYR A 128 5.45 2.02 12.10
CA TYR A 128 4.82 0.80 12.61
C TYR A 128 5.09 -0.42 11.74
N PHE A 129 5.25 -0.22 10.43
CA PHE A 129 5.46 -1.32 9.49
C PHE A 129 6.91 -1.83 9.46
N GLY A 130 7.84 -1.12 10.08
CA GLY A 130 9.25 -1.45 9.99
C GLY A 130 9.79 -1.15 8.60
N THR A 131 10.49 -2.11 7.99
CA THR A 131 11.10 -1.95 6.68
C THR A 131 10.66 -3.08 5.72
N PRO A 132 9.34 -3.18 5.38
CA PRO A 132 8.83 -4.29 4.58
C PRO A 132 9.11 -4.13 3.08
N TYR A 133 9.50 -2.95 2.61
CA TYR A 133 9.54 -2.64 1.19
C TYR A 133 10.92 -2.82 0.59
N ASP A 134 10.98 -3.38 -0.62
CA ASP A 134 12.19 -3.54 -1.41
C ASP A 134 12.56 -2.26 -2.14
N LEU A 135 11.57 -1.43 -2.47
CA LEU A 135 11.75 -0.14 -3.15
C LEU A 135 10.78 0.86 -2.56
N LYS A 136 11.28 2.05 -2.25
CA LYS A 136 10.48 3.19 -1.79
C LYS A 136 10.59 4.31 -2.79
N VAL A 137 9.44 4.81 -3.25
CA VAL A 137 9.34 5.89 -4.23
C VAL A 137 8.63 7.06 -3.56
N PHE A 138 9.20 8.25 -3.71
CA PHE A 138 8.66 9.48 -3.15
C PHE A 138 8.34 10.50 -4.24
#